data_5e855cfe012edf690e08bee8456bc552
#
_entry.id   5e855cfe012edf690e08bee8456bc552
#
_cell.length_a   1.000
_cell.length_b   1.000
_cell.length_c   1.000
_cell.angle_alpha   90.00
_cell.angle_beta   90.00
_cell.angle_gamma   90.00
#
_symmetry.space_group_name_H-M   'P 1'
#
loop_
_entity.id
_entity.type
_entity.pdbx_description
1 polymer ?
#
loop_
_entity_poly.entity_id
_entity_poly.type
_entity_poly.pdbx_seq_one_letter_code
_entity_poly.pdbx_strand_id
1 'polypeptide(L)'
;MTILVMGTIKLGEGEGAKAAKLFADHAAVVKTEEGCEEYSFAFDAADPDLVRVAERWANAEALGAHGQADHQKAFGRALRAHSPSAMSIDAWDGQHWRKLI
;
A
#
# COMPACT_ATOMS: atom_id res chain seq x y z
N MET A 1 16.09 -6.70 9.92
CA MET A 1 15.98 -5.26 9.59
C MET A 1 14.58 -4.99 9.07
N THR A 2 13.95 -3.97 9.59
CA THR A 2 12.60 -3.58 9.19
C THR A 2 12.61 -2.93 7.81
N ILE A 3 11.63 -3.30 7.00
CA ILE A 3 11.41 -2.65 5.70
C ILE A 3 10.20 -1.75 5.81
N LEU A 4 10.38 -0.48 5.46
CA LEU A 4 9.31 0.52 5.39
C LEU A 4 9.00 0.81 3.94
N VAL A 5 7.72 0.88 3.62
CA VAL A 5 7.27 1.24 2.26
C VAL A 5 6.35 2.45 2.37
N MET A 6 6.63 3.45 1.57
CA MET A 6 5.79 4.65 1.51
C MET A 6 5.68 5.13 0.08
N GLY A 7 4.55 5.70 -0.23
CA GLY A 7 4.37 6.28 -1.55
C GLY A 7 2.95 6.75 -1.80
N THR A 8 2.69 7.04 -3.07
CA THR A 8 1.41 7.56 -3.51
C THR A 8 0.96 6.91 -4.81
N ILE A 9 -0.35 6.83 -4.97
CA ILE A 9 -1.02 6.39 -6.20
C ILE A 9 -2.04 7.47 -6.54
N LYS A 10 -1.87 8.12 -7.69
CA LYS A 10 -2.83 9.11 -8.17
C LYS A 10 -3.82 8.42 -9.10
N LEU A 11 -5.09 8.45 -8.73
CA LEU A 11 -6.19 7.88 -9.51
C LEU A 11 -6.78 8.92 -10.46
N GLY A 12 -7.62 8.46 -11.38
CA GLY A 12 -8.39 9.34 -12.24
C GLY A 12 -9.36 10.21 -11.44
N GLU A 13 -9.77 11.31 -12.01
CA GLU A 13 -10.68 12.25 -11.35
C GLU A 13 -11.98 11.56 -10.92
N GLY A 14 -12.33 11.68 -9.65
CA GLY A 14 -13.51 11.07 -9.07
C GLY A 14 -13.39 9.59 -8.76
N GLU A 15 -12.25 8.97 -9.05
CA GLU A 15 -12.07 7.52 -8.85
C GLU A 15 -11.75 7.13 -7.42
N GLY A 16 -11.30 8.06 -6.59
CA GLY A 16 -10.95 7.77 -5.20
C GLY A 16 -12.10 7.14 -4.42
N ALA A 17 -13.27 7.78 -4.45
CA ALA A 17 -14.45 7.27 -3.76
C ALA A 17 -14.89 5.90 -4.29
N LYS A 18 -14.76 5.68 -5.61
CA LYS A 18 -15.14 4.41 -6.25
C LYS A 18 -14.18 3.28 -5.88
N ALA A 19 -12.90 3.60 -5.65
CA ALA A 19 -11.87 2.62 -5.35
C ALA A 19 -11.76 2.31 -3.86
N ALA A 20 -12.44 3.04 -2.98
CA ALA A 20 -12.26 2.92 -1.54
C ALA A 20 -12.41 1.47 -1.03
N LYS A 21 -13.43 0.75 -1.50
CA LYS A 21 -13.64 -0.64 -1.09
C LYS A 21 -12.52 -1.56 -1.59
N LEU A 22 -12.03 -1.34 -2.80
CA LEU A 22 -10.91 -2.12 -3.36
C LEU A 22 -9.68 -2.00 -2.45
N PHE A 23 -9.33 -0.79 -2.03
CA PHE A 23 -8.19 -0.55 -1.16
C PHE A 23 -8.40 -1.17 0.23
N ALA A 24 -9.59 -0.98 0.82
CA ALA A 24 -9.90 -1.51 2.14
C ALA A 24 -9.85 -3.04 2.17
N ASP A 25 -10.44 -3.68 1.17
CA ASP A 25 -10.46 -5.15 1.09
C ASP A 25 -9.05 -5.71 0.89
N HIS A 26 -8.26 -5.06 0.03
CA HIS A 26 -6.89 -5.50 -0.21
C HIS A 26 -6.02 -5.36 1.04
N ALA A 27 -6.13 -4.23 1.75
CA ALA A 27 -5.37 -4.03 2.98
C ALA A 27 -5.71 -5.10 4.03
N ALA A 28 -6.97 -5.48 4.14
CA ALA A 28 -7.40 -6.52 5.08
C ALA A 28 -6.74 -7.87 4.76
N VAL A 29 -6.63 -8.22 3.48
CA VAL A 29 -5.98 -9.46 3.06
C VAL A 29 -4.47 -9.40 3.32
N VAL A 30 -3.82 -8.31 2.94
CA VAL A 30 -2.37 -8.18 3.10
C VAL A 30 -1.95 -8.24 4.57
N LYS A 31 -2.75 -7.71 5.47
CA LYS A 31 -2.46 -7.77 6.92
C LYS A 31 -2.37 -9.19 7.46
N THR A 32 -2.89 -10.19 6.76
CA THR A 32 -2.76 -11.59 7.17
C THR A 32 -1.47 -12.25 6.69
N GLU A 33 -0.69 -11.57 5.84
CA GLU A 33 0.55 -12.14 5.30
C GLU A 33 1.63 -12.22 6.38
N GLU A 34 2.43 -13.27 6.32
CA GLU A 34 3.54 -13.44 7.25
C GLU A 34 4.53 -12.29 7.12
N GLY A 35 4.91 -11.73 8.26
CA GLY A 35 5.87 -10.63 8.32
C GLY A 35 5.29 -9.26 8.03
N CYS A 36 4.00 -9.16 7.73
CA CYS A 36 3.33 -7.86 7.58
C CYS A 36 3.04 -7.28 8.96
N GLU A 37 3.70 -6.18 9.30
CA GLU A 37 3.54 -5.49 10.58
C GLU A 37 2.57 -4.32 10.49
N GLU A 38 2.50 -3.69 9.33
CA GLU A 38 1.58 -2.57 9.04
C GLU A 38 1.31 -2.56 7.55
N TYR A 39 0.07 -2.32 7.18
CA TYR A 39 -0.31 -2.12 5.78
C TYR A 39 -1.57 -1.27 5.74
N SER A 40 -1.46 -0.07 5.17
CA SER A 40 -2.61 0.83 5.12
C SER A 40 -2.59 1.71 3.89
N PHE A 41 -3.79 2.02 3.44
CA PHE A 41 -4.03 3.06 2.45
C PHE A 41 -4.83 4.17 3.10
N ALA A 42 -4.54 5.40 2.73
CA ALA A 42 -5.30 6.56 3.17
C ALA A 42 -5.43 7.53 2.01
N PHE A 43 -6.55 8.23 1.95
CA PHE A 43 -6.69 9.31 0.97
C PHE A 43 -6.03 10.56 1.52
N ASP A 44 -5.37 11.31 0.64
CA ASP A 44 -4.74 12.56 1.02
C ASP A 44 -5.80 13.57 1.50
N ALA A 45 -5.45 14.33 2.54
CA ALA A 45 -6.40 15.29 3.11
C ALA A 45 -6.81 16.39 2.12
N ALA A 46 -5.94 16.71 1.15
CA ALA A 46 -6.19 17.77 0.17
C ALA A 46 -6.63 17.25 -1.19
N ASP A 47 -6.52 15.95 -1.46
CA ASP A 47 -6.85 15.38 -2.78
C ASP A 47 -7.52 14.01 -2.61
N PRO A 48 -8.83 13.92 -2.85
CA PRO A 48 -9.59 12.67 -2.65
C PRO A 48 -9.21 11.57 -3.65
N ASP A 49 -8.47 11.87 -4.70
CA ASP A 49 -8.03 10.90 -5.68
C ASP A 49 -6.55 10.51 -5.52
N LEU A 50 -5.87 11.07 -4.52
CA LEU A 50 -4.50 10.71 -4.19
C LEU A 50 -4.50 9.74 -3.01
N VAL A 51 -4.03 8.52 -3.26
CA VAL A 51 -3.93 7.49 -2.23
C VAL A 51 -2.50 7.43 -1.72
N ARG A 52 -2.35 7.44 -0.40
CA ARG A 52 -1.07 7.26 0.28
C ARG A 52 -0.99 5.85 0.81
N VAL A 53 0.17 5.22 0.63
CA VAL A 53 0.42 3.88 1.14
C VAL A 53 1.49 3.94 2.23
N ALA A 54 1.28 3.18 3.29
CA ALA A 54 2.25 3.00 4.35
C ALA A 54 2.30 1.53 4.74
N GLU A 55 3.50 0.95 4.72
CA GLU A 55 3.71 -0.46 5.02
C GLU A 55 4.93 -0.63 5.91
N ARG A 56 4.90 -1.65 6.75
CA ARG A 56 6.06 -2.07 7.52
C ARG A 56 6.13 -3.60 7.52
N TRP A 57 7.28 -4.11 7.14
CA TRP A 57 7.53 -5.55 7.00
C TRP A 57 8.68 -5.98 7.89
N ALA A 58 8.59 -7.16 8.46
CA ALA A 58 9.59 -7.68 9.37
C ALA A 58 10.97 -7.85 8.70
N ASN A 59 10.97 -8.14 7.40
CA ASN A 59 12.20 -8.38 6.64
C ASN A 59 11.92 -8.28 5.12
N ALA A 60 12.99 -8.30 4.34
CA ALA A 60 12.90 -8.19 2.88
C ALA A 60 12.21 -9.40 2.24
N GLU A 61 12.38 -10.59 2.81
CA GLU A 61 11.76 -11.81 2.29
C GLU A 61 10.24 -11.73 2.36
N ALA A 62 9.70 -11.19 3.46
CA ALA A 62 8.25 -11.01 3.61
C ALA A 62 7.70 -10.04 2.56
N LEU A 63 8.38 -8.92 2.33
CA LEU A 63 7.98 -7.97 1.28
C LEU A 63 8.07 -8.62 -0.11
N GLY A 64 9.13 -9.39 -0.36
CA GLY A 64 9.28 -10.10 -1.62
C GLY A 64 8.15 -11.10 -1.88
N ALA A 65 7.77 -11.87 -0.86
CA ALA A 65 6.65 -12.81 -0.96
C ALA A 65 5.33 -12.08 -1.23
N HIS A 66 5.10 -10.92 -0.59
CA HIS A 66 3.95 -10.07 -0.85
C HIS A 66 3.85 -9.70 -2.33
N GLY A 67 4.97 -9.27 -2.93
CA GLY A 67 5.00 -8.89 -4.34
C GLY A 67 4.66 -10.02 -5.30
N GLN A 68 4.85 -11.28 -4.89
CA GLN A 68 4.55 -12.46 -5.70
C GLN A 68 3.18 -13.06 -5.42
N ALA A 69 2.46 -12.58 -4.41
CA ALA A 69 1.17 -13.15 -4.02
C ALA A 69 0.10 -12.92 -5.11
N ASP A 70 -0.76 -13.93 -5.31
CA ASP A 70 -1.81 -13.85 -6.32
C ASP A 70 -2.76 -12.68 -6.07
N HIS A 71 -3.11 -12.41 -4.80
CA HIS A 71 -4.00 -11.31 -4.47
C HIS A 71 -3.35 -9.94 -4.74
N GLN A 72 -2.02 -9.83 -4.65
CA GLN A 72 -1.31 -8.59 -5.02
C GLN A 72 -1.39 -8.35 -6.53
N LYS A 73 -1.22 -9.39 -7.31
CA LYS A 73 -1.34 -9.30 -8.78
C LYS A 73 -2.77 -8.98 -9.19
N ALA A 74 -3.75 -9.60 -8.54
CA ALA A 74 -5.17 -9.32 -8.79
C ALA A 74 -5.53 -7.88 -8.44
N PHE A 75 -5.00 -7.36 -7.34
CA PHE A 75 -5.18 -5.96 -6.96
C PHE A 75 -4.63 -5.02 -8.02
N GLY A 76 -3.41 -5.28 -8.53
CA GLY A 76 -2.82 -4.47 -9.60
C GLY A 76 -3.68 -4.44 -10.85
N ARG A 77 -4.29 -5.57 -11.22
CA ARG A 77 -5.21 -5.62 -12.35
C ARG A 77 -6.48 -4.81 -12.09
N ALA A 78 -7.08 -4.97 -10.92
CA ALA A 78 -8.29 -4.24 -10.55
C ALA A 78 -8.06 -2.73 -10.47
N LEU A 79 -6.87 -2.32 -10.01
CA LEU A 79 -6.50 -0.92 -9.88
C LEU A 79 -6.56 -0.18 -11.23
N ARG A 80 -6.29 -0.87 -12.33
CA ARG A 80 -6.30 -0.25 -13.66
C ARG A 80 -7.66 0.33 -14.03
N ALA A 81 -8.75 -0.22 -13.51
CA ALA A 81 -10.10 0.30 -13.76
C ALA A 81 -10.31 1.69 -13.15
N HIS A 82 -9.42 2.13 -12.25
CA HIS A 82 -9.51 3.43 -11.58
C HIS A 82 -8.52 4.45 -12.14
N SER A 83 -7.99 4.17 -13.35
CA SER A 83 -7.17 5.10 -14.13
C SER A 83 -5.99 5.70 -13.36
N PRO A 84 -5.10 4.87 -12.80
CA PRO A 84 -3.92 5.41 -12.13
C PRO A 84 -3.04 6.14 -13.15
N SER A 85 -2.67 7.40 -12.85
CA SER A 85 -1.88 8.23 -13.74
C SER A 85 -0.44 8.40 -13.28
N ALA A 86 -0.19 8.25 -11.98
CA ALA A 86 1.15 8.33 -11.40
C ALA A 86 1.21 7.47 -10.15
N MET A 87 2.26 6.67 -10.06
CA MET A 87 2.53 5.85 -8.89
C MET A 87 4.00 6.00 -8.55
N SER A 88 4.28 6.32 -7.29
CA SER A 88 5.63 6.45 -6.78
C SER A 88 5.67 5.80 -5.40
N ILE A 89 6.19 4.59 -5.32
CA ILE A 89 6.22 3.80 -4.09
C ILE A 89 7.63 3.26 -3.93
N ASP A 90 8.27 3.59 -2.82
CA ASP A 90 9.62 3.20 -2.53
C ASP A 90 9.70 2.43 -1.22
N ALA A 91 10.74 1.62 -1.09
CA ALA A 91 11.03 0.88 0.12
C ALA A 91 12.38 1.33 0.68
N TRP A 92 12.44 1.38 2.00
CA TRP A 92 13.68 1.65 2.75
C TRP A 92 13.89 0.54 3.77
N ASP A 93 15.14 0.16 3.98
CA ASP A 93 15.43 -0.64 5.14
C ASP A 93 15.91 0.26 6.28
N GLY A 94 15.54 -0.09 7.50
CA GLY A 94 15.84 0.74 8.65
C GLY A 94 15.57 0.00 9.94
N GLN A 95 15.67 0.72 11.04
CA GLN A 95 15.38 0.16 12.34
C GLN A 95 14.62 1.17 13.19
N HIS A 96 13.84 0.64 14.11
CA HIS A 96 13.11 1.46 15.06
C HIS A 96 14.10 2.32 15.86
N TRP A 97 13.92 3.62 15.83
CA TRP A 97 14.73 4.55 16.62
C TRP A 97 14.17 4.69 18.02
N ARG A 98 12.94 5.16 18.13
CA ARG A 98 12.25 5.25 19.41
C ARG A 98 10.74 5.49 19.23
N LYS A 99 10.00 5.20 20.27
CA LYS A 99 8.59 5.57 20.33
C LYS A 99 8.48 7.06 20.68
N LEU A 100 7.62 7.79 19.94
CA LEU A 100 7.43 9.22 20.15
C LEU A 100 6.23 9.53 21.04
N ILE A 101 5.20 8.67 20.99
CA ILE A 101 3.98 8.82 21.78
C ILE A 101 3.60 7.49 22.40
#